data_ba466ae4a34736b990f2c71711cbaeaa
#
_entry.id   ba466ae4a34736b990f2c71711cbaeaa
#
_cell.length_a   1.000
_cell.length_b   1.000
_cell.length_c   1.000
_cell.angle_alpha   90.00
_cell.angle_beta   90.00
_cell.angle_gamma   90.00
#
_symmetry.space_group_name_H-M   'P 1'
#
loop_
_entity.id
_entity.type
_entity.pdbx_description
1 polymer ?
#
loop_
_entity_poly.entity_id
_entity_poly.type
_entity_poly.pdbx_seq_one_letter_code
_entity_poly.pdbx_strand_id
1 'polypeptide(L)'
;MKIIPSIASASQLDLKCQLDRIRDVPYIHIDVEDGNFLPNITFGMKTVKEMAAYSKAELDVHLLTTNPIKYIQELSKSGISAVCGHMEALPYPLEFLHEVRQAGMKAGLALNLSMPIEQVMSYIGSFDYLLLMTSEPDGCSQRFRSCALERIRRARACIPDEVIIYADGGIGRDELGKVAEAGADCVVMGRAVWGAEDPAKAWKEMETLNGYGTDSKAFRNI
;
A
#
# COMPACT_ATOMS: atom_id res chain seq x y z
N MET A 1 -1.85 -13.81 4.63
CA MET A 1 -1.43 -12.40 4.41
C MET A 1 -0.78 -12.32 3.04
N LYS A 2 -1.08 -11.32 2.20
CA LYS A 2 -0.52 -11.15 0.84
C LYS A 2 0.71 -10.24 0.87
N ILE A 3 1.64 -10.50 -0.03
CA ILE A 3 2.83 -9.67 -0.24
C ILE A 3 2.64 -8.84 -1.50
N ILE A 4 2.70 -7.52 -1.37
CA ILE A 4 2.50 -6.57 -2.46
C ILE A 4 3.82 -5.78 -2.67
N PRO A 5 4.53 -5.99 -3.78
CA PRO A 5 5.74 -5.23 -4.05
C PRO A 5 5.46 -3.74 -4.28
N SER A 6 6.15 -2.85 -3.55
CA SER A 6 6.15 -1.41 -3.88
C SER A 6 7.19 -1.11 -4.96
N ILE A 7 6.73 -0.63 -6.11
CA ILE A 7 7.61 -0.27 -7.24
C ILE A 7 8.49 0.95 -6.94
N ALA A 8 8.16 1.74 -5.93
CA ALA A 8 8.97 2.91 -5.54
C ALA A 8 10.40 2.55 -5.10
N SER A 9 10.60 1.31 -4.62
CA SER A 9 11.93 0.80 -4.25
C SER A 9 12.72 0.21 -5.42
N ALA A 10 12.14 0.10 -6.61
CA ALA A 10 12.83 -0.35 -7.81
C ALA A 10 13.65 0.79 -8.45
N SER A 11 14.51 0.47 -9.42
CA SER A 11 15.24 1.47 -10.20
C SER A 11 14.27 2.29 -11.04
N GLN A 12 14.13 3.57 -10.75
CA GLN A 12 13.27 4.48 -11.50
C GLN A 12 13.78 4.77 -12.93
N LEU A 13 15.09 4.62 -13.18
CA LEU A 13 15.68 4.79 -14.51
C LEU A 13 15.37 3.64 -15.48
N ASP A 14 14.81 2.54 -14.99
CA ASP A 14 14.58 1.31 -15.75
C ASP A 14 13.26 0.64 -15.38
N LEU A 15 12.23 1.43 -15.08
CA LEU A 15 10.92 0.96 -14.59
C LEU A 15 10.31 -0.14 -15.46
N LYS A 16 10.42 -0.01 -16.78
CA LYS A 16 9.89 -1.01 -17.71
C LYS A 16 10.54 -2.38 -17.47
N CYS A 17 11.87 -2.44 -17.38
CA CYS A 17 12.59 -3.68 -17.10
C CYS A 17 12.22 -4.22 -15.71
N GLN A 18 12.09 -3.34 -14.70
CA GLN A 18 11.66 -3.77 -13.38
C GLN A 18 10.25 -4.40 -13.40
N LEU A 19 9.30 -3.82 -14.11
CA LEU A 19 7.96 -4.41 -14.31
C LEU A 19 8.03 -5.76 -15.04
N ASP A 20 8.92 -5.89 -16.06
CA ASP A 20 9.15 -7.16 -16.75
C ASP A 20 9.68 -8.26 -15.82
N ARG A 21 10.53 -7.90 -14.83
CA ARG A 21 11.08 -8.85 -13.84
C ARG A 21 10.02 -9.41 -12.90
N ILE A 22 8.92 -8.69 -12.67
CA ILE A 22 7.81 -9.10 -11.78
C ILE A 22 6.49 -9.28 -12.54
N ARG A 23 6.54 -9.59 -13.85
CA ARG A 23 5.35 -9.65 -14.72
C ARG A 23 4.25 -10.61 -14.27
N ASP A 24 4.61 -11.63 -13.51
CA ASP A 24 3.70 -12.66 -13.00
C ASP A 24 3.18 -12.35 -11.58
N VAL A 25 3.60 -11.23 -10.98
CA VAL A 25 3.09 -10.77 -9.70
C VAL A 25 1.73 -10.11 -9.93
N PRO A 26 0.68 -10.56 -9.22
CA PRO A 26 -0.69 -10.12 -9.51
C PRO A 26 -1.02 -8.71 -9.01
N TYR A 27 -0.26 -8.17 -8.07
CA TYR A 27 -0.51 -6.88 -7.41
C TYR A 27 0.78 -6.07 -7.30
N ILE A 28 0.70 -4.76 -7.55
CA ILE A 28 1.84 -3.83 -7.40
C ILE A 28 1.35 -2.58 -6.69
N HIS A 29 2.08 -2.16 -5.66
CA HIS A 29 1.87 -0.92 -4.92
C HIS A 29 2.70 0.22 -5.51
N ILE A 30 2.09 1.40 -5.62
CA ILE A 30 2.72 2.61 -6.16
C ILE A 30 2.65 3.72 -5.13
N ASP A 31 3.78 4.06 -4.51
CA ASP A 31 3.89 5.22 -3.63
C ASP A 31 4.06 6.49 -4.46
N VAL A 32 3.11 7.41 -4.39
CA VAL A 32 3.16 8.73 -5.02
C VAL A 32 3.48 9.77 -3.96
N GLU A 33 4.66 10.34 -4.05
CA GLU A 33 5.20 11.29 -3.09
C GLU A 33 5.42 12.64 -3.76
N ASP A 34 4.95 13.74 -3.13
CA ASP A 34 4.93 15.09 -3.74
C ASP A 34 6.05 16.03 -3.25
N GLY A 35 6.93 15.54 -2.39
CA GLY A 35 8.01 16.35 -1.80
C GLY A 35 7.56 17.36 -0.74
N ASN A 36 6.25 17.43 -0.44
CA ASN A 36 5.69 18.32 0.57
C ASN A 36 5.13 17.56 1.77
N PHE A 37 4.40 16.47 1.53
CA PHE A 37 3.89 15.61 2.60
C PHE A 37 5.04 14.91 3.32
N LEU A 38 6.04 14.46 2.57
CA LEU A 38 7.32 13.97 3.06
C LEU A 38 8.46 14.45 2.12
N PRO A 39 9.72 14.50 2.60
CA PRO A 39 10.82 15.11 1.86
C PRO A 39 11.39 14.19 0.76
N ASN A 40 10.52 13.60 -0.07
CA ASN A 40 10.89 12.78 -1.21
C ASN A 40 9.89 12.95 -2.35
N ILE A 41 10.32 12.72 -3.59
CA ILE A 41 9.48 12.71 -4.79
C ILE A 41 9.71 11.38 -5.51
N THR A 42 8.63 10.66 -5.80
CA THR A 42 8.71 9.39 -6.53
C THR A 42 8.18 9.53 -7.96
N PHE A 43 6.88 9.38 -8.16
CA PHE A 43 6.26 9.29 -9.48
C PHE A 43 5.27 10.42 -9.74
N GLY A 44 5.40 11.04 -10.91
CA GLY A 44 4.33 11.90 -11.43
C GLY A 44 3.22 11.06 -12.09
N MET A 45 2.04 11.65 -12.26
CA MET A 45 0.87 10.97 -12.83
C MET A 45 1.12 10.40 -14.24
N LYS A 46 2.01 11.01 -15.03
CA LYS A 46 2.39 10.47 -16.34
C LYS A 46 3.02 9.08 -16.20
N THR A 47 3.98 8.93 -15.28
CA THR A 47 4.64 7.65 -15.00
C THR A 47 3.66 6.62 -14.47
N VAL A 48 2.76 7.01 -13.56
CA VAL A 48 1.70 6.11 -13.04
C VAL A 48 0.82 5.59 -14.17
N LYS A 49 0.39 6.45 -15.10
CA LYS A 49 -0.40 6.05 -16.28
C LYS A 49 0.36 5.10 -17.20
N GLU A 50 1.63 5.36 -17.43
CA GLU A 50 2.47 4.50 -18.30
C GLU A 50 2.67 3.12 -17.65
N MET A 51 2.90 3.06 -16.32
CA MET A 51 2.97 1.80 -15.59
C MET A 51 1.64 1.03 -15.66
N ALA A 52 0.51 1.71 -15.46
CA ALA A 52 -0.81 1.10 -15.52
C ALA A 52 -1.17 0.56 -16.91
N ALA A 53 -0.78 1.28 -17.96
CA ALA A 53 -0.98 0.82 -19.34
C ALA A 53 -0.07 -0.37 -19.71
N TYR A 54 1.06 -0.50 -19.04
CA TYR A 54 2.06 -1.53 -19.35
C TYR A 54 1.87 -2.80 -18.51
N SER A 55 1.60 -2.67 -17.21
CA SER A 55 1.46 -3.79 -16.28
C SER A 55 0.15 -4.55 -16.51
N LYS A 56 0.18 -5.87 -16.24
CA LYS A 56 -1.02 -6.70 -16.16
C LYS A 56 -1.49 -6.89 -14.71
N ALA A 57 -0.68 -6.47 -13.74
CA ALA A 57 -1.03 -6.53 -12.33
C ALA A 57 -2.13 -5.52 -11.99
N GLU A 58 -2.91 -5.82 -10.97
CA GLU A 58 -3.74 -4.83 -10.32
C GLU A 58 -2.85 -3.84 -9.57
N LEU A 59 -3.10 -2.55 -9.79
CA LEU A 59 -2.30 -1.48 -9.22
C LEU A 59 -3.09 -0.76 -8.14
N ASP A 60 -2.52 -0.64 -6.96
CA ASP A 60 -2.99 0.26 -5.92
C ASP A 60 -2.02 1.44 -5.74
N VAL A 61 -2.59 2.61 -5.46
CA VAL A 61 -1.83 3.85 -5.30
C VAL A 61 -1.95 4.37 -3.89
N HIS A 62 -0.81 4.58 -3.25
CA HIS A 62 -0.68 5.23 -1.96
C HIS A 62 -0.27 6.68 -2.17
N LEU A 63 -1.17 7.61 -1.83
CA LEU A 63 -0.95 9.04 -1.98
C LEU A 63 -0.31 9.63 -0.74
N LEU A 64 0.99 9.72 -0.74
CA LEU A 64 1.82 10.43 0.24
C LEU A 64 1.98 11.90 -0.20
N THR A 65 0.86 12.61 -0.26
CA THR A 65 0.74 13.94 -0.84
C THR A 65 -0.07 14.87 0.05
N THR A 66 0.20 16.17 0.00
CA THR A 66 -0.51 17.19 0.79
C THR A 66 -1.93 17.47 0.31
N ASN A 67 -2.27 17.10 -0.93
CA ASN A 67 -3.62 17.25 -1.49
C ASN A 67 -3.97 16.03 -2.34
N PRO A 68 -4.33 14.88 -1.73
CA PRO A 68 -4.55 13.64 -2.46
C PRO A 68 -5.79 13.69 -3.38
N ILE A 69 -6.84 14.45 -3.05
CA ILE A 69 -8.09 14.47 -3.81
C ILE A 69 -7.91 14.92 -5.27
N LYS A 70 -6.94 15.79 -5.53
CA LYS A 70 -6.68 16.30 -6.89
C LYS A 70 -6.23 15.24 -7.90
N TYR A 71 -5.74 14.08 -7.43
CA TYR A 71 -5.22 13.02 -8.29
C TYR A 71 -6.28 11.99 -8.70
N ILE A 72 -7.44 11.94 -8.02
CA ILE A 72 -8.44 10.87 -8.16
C ILE A 72 -8.94 10.75 -9.60
N GLN A 73 -9.32 11.86 -10.23
CA GLN A 73 -9.81 11.85 -11.62
C GLN A 73 -8.78 11.37 -12.64
N GLU A 74 -7.51 11.61 -12.37
CA GLU A 74 -6.43 11.16 -13.24
C GLU A 74 -6.16 9.66 -13.07
N LEU A 75 -6.17 9.18 -11.84
CA LEU A 75 -5.98 7.77 -11.48
C LEU A 75 -7.11 6.90 -12.02
N SER A 76 -8.37 7.32 -11.92
CA SER A 76 -9.52 6.57 -12.43
C SER A 76 -9.44 6.29 -13.93
N LYS A 77 -8.90 7.24 -14.71
CA LYS A 77 -8.71 7.10 -16.17
C LYS A 77 -7.53 6.20 -16.53
N SER A 78 -6.73 5.80 -15.55
CA SER A 78 -5.51 5.01 -15.76
C SER A 78 -5.70 3.53 -15.44
N GLY A 79 -6.90 3.09 -15.00
CA GLY A 79 -7.16 1.68 -14.65
C GLY A 79 -6.57 1.27 -13.30
N ILE A 80 -6.39 2.22 -12.38
CA ILE A 80 -5.99 1.95 -11.00
C ILE A 80 -7.15 1.30 -10.24
N SER A 81 -6.86 0.24 -9.48
CA SER A 81 -7.87 -0.55 -8.76
C SER A 81 -8.22 0.03 -7.40
N ALA A 82 -7.25 0.63 -6.70
CA ALA A 82 -7.43 1.13 -5.35
C ALA A 82 -6.56 2.37 -5.09
N VAL A 83 -7.04 3.26 -4.23
CA VAL A 83 -6.31 4.48 -3.85
C VAL A 83 -6.51 4.75 -2.37
N CYS A 84 -5.43 4.98 -1.62
CA CYS A 84 -5.50 5.51 -0.26
C CYS A 84 -4.81 6.88 -0.13
N GLY A 85 -5.29 7.65 0.82
CA GLY A 85 -4.70 8.92 1.23
C GLY A 85 -4.52 8.96 2.75
N HIS A 86 -3.51 9.70 3.19
CA HIS A 86 -3.23 9.88 4.61
C HIS A 86 -4.27 10.76 5.29
N MET A 87 -4.76 10.34 6.45
CA MET A 87 -5.68 11.11 7.29
C MET A 87 -5.16 12.52 7.58
N GLU A 88 -3.85 12.66 7.74
CA GLU A 88 -3.16 13.93 7.99
C GLU A 88 -3.28 14.94 6.83
N ALA A 89 -3.53 14.44 5.63
CA ALA A 89 -3.68 15.25 4.41
C ALA A 89 -5.16 15.42 3.99
N LEU A 90 -6.09 14.89 4.77
CA LEU A 90 -7.53 14.86 4.43
C LEU A 90 -8.35 15.70 5.41
N PRO A 91 -8.58 16.99 5.14
CA PRO A 91 -9.48 17.81 5.97
C PRO A 91 -10.91 17.25 6.03
N TYR A 92 -11.34 16.60 4.94
CA TYR A 92 -12.66 16.00 4.78
C TYR A 92 -12.54 14.57 4.25
N PRO A 93 -12.22 13.56 5.11
CA PRO A 93 -12.00 12.19 4.66
C PRO A 93 -13.17 11.57 3.89
N LEU A 94 -14.41 11.88 4.27
CA LEU A 94 -15.61 11.36 3.56
C LEU A 94 -15.69 11.85 2.12
N GLU A 95 -15.29 13.09 1.83
CA GLU A 95 -15.23 13.62 0.48
C GLU A 95 -14.23 12.82 -0.37
N PHE A 96 -13.02 12.62 0.14
CA PHE A 96 -12.00 11.83 -0.53
C PHE A 96 -12.47 10.40 -0.82
N LEU A 97 -13.01 9.71 0.18
CA LEU A 97 -13.50 8.34 0.05
C LEU A 97 -14.66 8.24 -0.95
N HIS A 98 -15.56 9.21 -0.93
CA HIS A 98 -16.67 9.30 -1.88
C HIS A 98 -16.17 9.47 -3.32
N GLU A 99 -15.25 10.41 -3.56
CA GLU A 99 -14.68 10.67 -4.89
C GLU A 99 -13.93 9.44 -5.44
N VAL A 100 -13.15 8.74 -4.60
CA VAL A 100 -12.46 7.50 -5.00
C VAL A 100 -13.48 6.43 -5.42
N ARG A 101 -14.53 6.21 -4.62
CA ARG A 101 -15.58 5.22 -4.94
C ARG A 101 -16.40 5.59 -6.15
N GLN A 102 -16.75 6.86 -6.32
CA GLN A 102 -17.46 7.35 -7.52
C GLN A 102 -16.63 7.18 -8.79
N ALA A 103 -15.32 7.24 -8.65
CA ALA A 103 -14.36 6.97 -9.73
C ALA A 103 -14.17 5.46 -10.03
N GLY A 104 -14.89 4.58 -9.33
CA GLY A 104 -14.87 3.12 -9.55
C GLY A 104 -13.68 2.41 -8.89
N MET A 105 -12.94 3.07 -8.00
CA MET A 105 -11.78 2.49 -7.31
C MET A 105 -12.14 2.14 -5.86
N LYS A 106 -11.39 1.20 -5.26
CA LYS A 106 -11.44 0.91 -3.83
C LYS A 106 -10.83 2.07 -3.05
N ALA A 107 -11.53 2.50 -2.01
CA ALA A 107 -11.14 3.66 -1.21
C ALA A 107 -10.45 3.24 0.08
N GLY A 108 -9.22 3.71 0.31
CA GLY A 108 -8.45 3.46 1.52
C GLY A 108 -8.13 4.71 2.32
N LEU A 109 -7.94 4.53 3.61
CA LEU A 109 -7.31 5.51 4.49
C LEU A 109 -5.92 5.03 4.90
N ALA A 110 -4.98 5.94 5.03
CA ALA A 110 -3.65 5.65 5.53
C ALA A 110 -3.36 6.43 6.82
N LEU A 111 -2.62 5.81 7.74
CA LEU A 111 -2.19 6.42 9.00
C LEU A 111 -0.67 6.34 9.12
N ASN A 112 -0.01 7.48 9.34
CA ASN A 112 1.39 7.50 9.75
C ASN A 112 1.59 6.79 11.09
N LEU A 113 2.83 6.42 11.39
CA LEU A 113 3.19 5.65 12.58
C LEU A 113 2.73 6.32 13.89
N SER A 114 2.77 7.64 13.95
CA SER A 114 2.39 8.44 15.12
C SER A 114 0.88 8.64 15.28
N MET A 115 0.08 8.39 14.23
CA MET A 115 -1.37 8.65 14.26
C MET A 115 -2.13 7.53 15.01
N PRO A 116 -3.03 7.89 15.93
CA PRO A 116 -3.83 6.90 16.64
C PRO A 116 -4.89 6.26 15.72
N ILE A 117 -5.19 4.98 15.95
CA ILE A 117 -6.21 4.21 15.20
C ILE A 117 -7.60 4.84 15.33
N GLU A 118 -7.87 5.49 16.43
CA GLU A 118 -9.15 6.16 16.72
C GLU A 118 -9.54 7.21 15.68
N GLN A 119 -8.57 7.74 14.94
CA GLN A 119 -8.82 8.73 13.88
C GLN A 119 -9.72 8.19 12.75
N VAL A 120 -9.70 6.88 12.48
CA VAL A 120 -10.51 6.28 11.42
C VAL A 120 -11.84 5.69 11.90
N MET A 121 -12.06 5.60 13.22
CA MET A 121 -13.24 4.92 13.76
C MET A 121 -14.57 5.55 13.34
N SER A 122 -14.62 6.87 13.19
CA SER A 122 -15.81 7.58 12.72
C SER A 122 -16.12 7.37 11.24
N TYR A 123 -15.22 6.74 10.50
CA TYR A 123 -15.31 6.51 9.05
C TYR A 123 -15.53 5.04 8.70
N ILE A 124 -15.68 4.14 9.69
CA ILE A 124 -15.98 2.72 9.46
C ILE A 124 -17.24 2.60 8.57
N GLY A 125 -17.16 1.70 7.57
CA GLY A 125 -18.19 1.55 6.53
C GLY A 125 -18.01 2.48 5.32
N SER A 126 -17.13 3.48 5.41
CA SER A 126 -16.85 4.40 4.31
C SER A 126 -15.56 4.10 3.55
N PHE A 127 -14.68 3.24 4.07
CA PHE A 127 -13.45 2.80 3.41
C PHE A 127 -13.39 1.28 3.27
N ASP A 128 -12.65 0.79 2.27
CA ASP A 128 -12.53 -0.62 1.93
C ASP A 128 -11.27 -1.23 2.55
N TYR A 129 -10.25 -0.41 2.81
CA TYR A 129 -9.00 -0.86 3.44
C TYR A 129 -8.33 0.25 4.27
N LEU A 130 -7.54 -0.17 5.24
CA LEU A 130 -6.73 0.70 6.09
C LEU A 130 -5.26 0.36 5.93
N LEU A 131 -4.44 1.33 5.51
CA LEU A 131 -3.00 1.20 5.44
C LEU A 131 -2.36 1.79 6.70
N LEU A 132 -1.59 0.98 7.40
CA LEU A 132 -0.87 1.37 8.60
C LEU A 132 0.63 1.44 8.31
N MET A 133 1.21 2.63 8.44
CA MET A 133 2.65 2.77 8.36
C MET A 133 3.31 2.06 9.54
N THR A 134 4.34 1.27 9.26
CA THR A 134 5.14 0.51 10.22
C THR A 134 6.55 1.08 10.40
N SER A 135 6.86 2.11 9.66
CA SER A 135 8.06 2.95 9.78
C SER A 135 7.69 4.41 9.55
N GLU A 136 8.58 5.32 9.89
CA GLU A 136 8.45 6.71 9.41
C GLU A 136 8.79 6.76 7.92
N PRO A 137 7.95 7.37 7.07
CA PRO A 137 8.19 7.52 5.64
C PRO A 137 9.15 8.70 5.37
N ASP A 138 10.28 8.73 6.06
CA ASP A 138 11.21 9.87 6.11
C ASP A 138 12.33 9.84 5.06
N GLY A 139 12.36 8.80 4.24
CA GLY A 139 13.46 8.57 3.29
C GLY A 139 14.79 8.17 3.96
N CYS A 140 14.85 8.15 5.29
CA CYS A 140 16.05 7.91 6.09
C CYS A 140 16.19 6.45 6.53
N SER A 141 16.09 5.49 5.63
CA SER A 141 16.20 4.06 5.90
C SER A 141 14.92 3.30 6.28
N GLN A 142 13.81 3.97 6.57
CA GLN A 142 12.48 3.35 6.79
C GLN A 142 12.54 1.99 7.50
N ARG A 143 13.06 1.98 8.73
CA ARG A 143 13.20 0.74 9.51
C ARG A 143 11.88 0.39 10.20
N PHE A 144 11.49 -0.86 10.13
CA PHE A 144 10.35 -1.39 10.86
C PHE A 144 10.41 -1.04 12.35
N ARG A 145 9.30 -0.58 12.89
CA ARG A 145 9.15 -0.23 14.30
C ARG A 145 8.24 -1.25 14.99
N SER A 146 8.74 -1.92 16.02
CA SER A 146 8.00 -2.98 16.73
C SER A 146 6.68 -2.51 17.37
N CYS A 147 6.56 -1.21 17.69
CA CYS A 147 5.31 -0.63 18.17
C CYS A 147 4.17 -0.73 17.14
N ALA A 148 4.48 -0.87 15.85
CA ALA A 148 3.47 -1.07 14.81
C ALA A 148 2.70 -2.37 14.98
N LEU A 149 3.28 -3.42 15.56
CA LEU A 149 2.59 -4.69 15.81
C LEU A 149 1.38 -4.50 16.72
N GLU A 150 1.52 -3.71 17.78
CA GLU A 150 0.40 -3.42 18.69
C GLU A 150 -0.67 -2.58 18.00
N ARG A 151 -0.28 -1.64 17.14
CA ARG A 151 -1.22 -0.86 16.32
C ARG A 151 -2.03 -1.74 15.38
N ILE A 152 -1.37 -2.71 14.71
CA ILE A 152 -2.06 -3.66 13.82
C ILE A 152 -3.06 -4.51 14.63
N ARG A 153 -2.68 -5.05 15.81
CA ARG A 153 -3.58 -5.80 16.69
C ARG A 153 -4.80 -4.96 17.10
N ARG A 154 -4.57 -3.72 17.53
CA ARG A 154 -5.67 -2.80 17.87
C ARG A 154 -6.59 -2.53 16.70
N ALA A 155 -6.02 -2.29 15.52
CA ALA A 155 -6.82 -2.09 14.31
C ALA A 155 -7.68 -3.32 14.03
N ARG A 156 -7.11 -4.52 14.04
CA ARG A 156 -7.86 -5.76 13.82
C ARG A 156 -8.94 -6.01 14.86
N ALA A 157 -8.71 -5.62 16.11
CA ALA A 157 -9.70 -5.76 17.19
C ALA A 157 -10.89 -4.78 17.09
N CYS A 158 -10.70 -3.62 16.42
CA CYS A 158 -11.70 -2.54 16.39
C CYS A 158 -12.34 -2.37 15.01
N ILE A 159 -11.71 -2.87 13.93
CA ILE A 159 -12.15 -2.67 12.54
C ILE A 159 -12.81 -3.98 12.05
N PRO A 160 -13.97 -3.89 11.36
CA PRO A 160 -14.66 -5.06 10.82
C PRO A 160 -13.78 -5.94 9.92
N ASP A 161 -14.03 -7.25 9.91
CA ASP A 161 -13.23 -8.23 9.18
C ASP A 161 -13.29 -8.06 7.65
N GLU A 162 -14.31 -7.40 7.13
CA GLU A 162 -14.43 -7.07 5.70
C GLU A 162 -13.48 -5.95 5.26
N VAL A 163 -12.94 -5.17 6.18
CA VAL A 163 -11.94 -4.12 5.88
C VAL A 163 -10.54 -4.74 5.90
N ILE A 164 -9.83 -4.57 4.81
CA ILE A 164 -8.47 -5.11 4.64
C ILE A 164 -7.46 -4.23 5.39
N ILE A 165 -6.61 -4.83 6.20
CA ILE A 165 -5.51 -4.12 6.87
C ILE A 165 -4.21 -4.34 6.12
N TYR A 166 -3.65 -3.24 5.60
CA TYR A 166 -2.31 -3.18 5.02
C TYR A 166 -1.29 -2.74 6.06
N ALA A 167 -0.12 -3.33 6.02
CA ALA A 167 1.06 -2.88 6.77
C ALA A 167 2.15 -2.45 5.78
N ASP A 168 2.68 -1.24 5.95
CA ASP A 168 3.66 -0.67 5.04
C ASP A 168 4.79 0.03 5.78
N GLY A 169 6.02 -0.25 5.37
CA GLY A 169 7.20 0.45 5.84
C GLY A 169 8.24 -0.42 6.55
N GLY A 170 9.37 -0.65 5.89
CA GLY A 170 10.54 -1.30 6.47
C GLY A 170 10.41 -2.77 6.82
N ILE A 171 9.36 -3.43 6.35
CA ILE A 171 9.10 -4.84 6.63
C ILE A 171 10.04 -5.71 5.80
N GLY A 172 10.79 -6.56 6.49
CA GLY A 172 11.65 -7.57 5.91
C GLY A 172 11.14 -8.98 6.21
N ARG A 173 11.95 -9.98 5.84
CA ARG A 173 11.65 -11.41 6.04
C ARG A 173 11.38 -11.75 7.52
N ASP A 174 12.14 -11.13 8.43
CA ASP A 174 12.09 -11.41 9.86
C ASP A 174 10.85 -10.83 10.56
N GLU A 175 10.20 -9.86 9.94
CA GLU A 175 8.99 -9.21 10.45
C GLU A 175 7.70 -9.87 9.95
N LEU A 176 7.73 -10.59 8.81
CA LEU A 176 6.53 -11.12 8.15
C LEU A 176 5.63 -11.93 9.07
N GLY A 177 6.19 -12.92 9.78
CA GLY A 177 5.42 -13.75 10.70
C GLY A 177 4.73 -12.93 11.79
N LYS A 178 5.46 -11.97 12.38
CA LYS A 178 4.94 -11.10 13.45
C LYS A 178 3.82 -10.19 12.96
N VAL A 179 3.94 -9.66 11.73
CA VAL A 179 2.93 -8.80 11.11
C VAL A 179 1.67 -9.60 10.77
N ALA A 180 1.82 -10.83 10.27
CA ALA A 180 0.72 -11.75 10.04
C ALA A 180 -0.01 -12.12 11.34
N GLU A 181 0.72 -12.50 12.39
CA GLU A 181 0.17 -12.80 13.71
C GLU A 181 -0.52 -11.59 14.37
N ALA A 182 -0.08 -10.38 14.03
CA ALA A 182 -0.72 -9.15 14.49
C ALA A 182 -2.06 -8.87 13.80
N GLY A 183 -2.36 -9.53 12.67
CA GLY A 183 -3.64 -9.46 11.97
C GLY A 183 -3.66 -8.58 10.72
N ALA A 184 -2.51 -8.31 10.11
CA ALA A 184 -2.46 -7.70 8.78
C ALA A 184 -2.89 -8.69 7.70
N ASP A 185 -3.67 -8.22 6.72
CA ASP A 185 -4.11 -8.98 5.56
C ASP A 185 -3.12 -8.87 4.39
N CYS A 186 -2.49 -7.70 4.26
CA CYS A 186 -1.54 -7.36 3.23
C CYS A 186 -0.29 -6.69 3.80
N VAL A 187 0.85 -6.94 3.16
CA VAL A 187 2.12 -6.28 3.47
C VAL A 187 2.70 -5.68 2.21
N VAL A 188 3.00 -4.39 2.27
CA VAL A 188 3.75 -3.70 1.22
C VAL A 188 5.24 -3.90 1.46
N MET A 189 5.96 -4.41 0.45
CA MET A 189 7.38 -4.70 0.55
C MET A 189 8.16 -4.05 -0.59
N GLY A 190 9.04 -3.14 -0.23
CA GLY A 190 9.94 -2.48 -1.17
C GLY A 190 11.29 -3.20 -1.26
N ARG A 191 12.26 -2.74 -0.49
CA ARG A 191 13.68 -3.18 -0.53
C ARG A 191 13.89 -4.68 -0.36
N ALA A 192 13.05 -5.35 0.42
CA ALA A 192 13.15 -6.79 0.62
C ALA A 192 12.90 -7.59 -0.67
N VAL A 193 12.11 -7.03 -1.59
CA VAL A 193 11.87 -7.60 -2.93
C VAL A 193 12.93 -7.11 -3.91
N TRP A 194 13.09 -5.79 -4.04
CA TRP A 194 13.92 -5.18 -5.09
C TRP A 194 15.43 -5.24 -4.82
N GLY A 195 15.84 -5.48 -3.57
CA GLY A 195 17.24 -5.71 -3.21
C GLY A 195 17.77 -7.09 -3.59
N ALA A 196 16.89 -8.02 -3.99
CA ALA A 196 17.27 -9.34 -4.45
C ALA A 196 17.71 -9.34 -5.92
N GLU A 197 18.58 -10.26 -6.28
CA GLU A 197 19.01 -10.47 -7.67
C GLU A 197 17.82 -10.83 -8.57
N ASP A 198 16.88 -11.63 -8.06
CA ASP A 198 15.61 -11.98 -8.70
C ASP A 198 14.41 -11.56 -7.82
N PRO A 199 13.77 -10.41 -8.11
CA PRO A 199 12.65 -9.92 -7.33
C PRO A 199 11.41 -10.82 -7.36
N ALA A 200 11.12 -11.47 -8.49
CA ALA A 200 9.97 -12.38 -8.59
C ALA A 200 10.17 -13.61 -7.71
N LYS A 201 11.38 -14.17 -7.69
CA LYS A 201 11.73 -15.27 -6.81
C LYS A 201 11.67 -14.86 -5.34
N ALA A 202 12.24 -13.70 -4.99
CA ALA A 202 12.18 -13.15 -3.64
C ALA A 202 10.73 -12.97 -3.16
N TRP A 203 9.88 -12.37 -4.00
CA TRP A 203 8.45 -12.23 -3.71
C TRP A 203 7.79 -13.59 -3.45
N LYS A 204 8.01 -14.59 -4.32
CA LYS A 204 7.43 -15.93 -4.21
C LYS A 204 7.89 -16.67 -2.95
N GLU A 205 9.14 -16.52 -2.57
CA GLU A 205 9.66 -17.07 -1.31
C GLU A 205 8.96 -16.48 -0.10
N MET A 206 8.73 -15.17 -0.08
CA MET A 206 8.03 -14.48 1.01
C MET A 206 6.55 -14.87 1.08
N GLU A 207 5.88 -15.02 -0.06
CA GLU A 207 4.51 -15.56 -0.12
C GLU A 207 4.44 -16.97 0.50
N THR A 208 5.41 -17.82 0.20
CA THR A 208 5.47 -19.21 0.70
C THR A 208 5.73 -19.25 2.21
N LEU A 209 6.60 -18.39 2.73
CA LEU A 209 6.92 -18.32 4.17
C LEU A 209 5.72 -17.98 5.04
N ASN A 210 4.77 -17.25 4.50
CA ASN A 210 3.54 -16.88 5.21
C ASN A 210 2.48 -18.00 5.28
N GLY A 211 2.74 -19.21 4.76
CA GLY A 211 1.77 -20.31 4.76
C GLY A 211 0.54 -20.04 3.89
N TYR A 212 0.57 -19.05 3.01
CA TYR A 212 -0.51 -18.75 2.09
C TYR A 212 -0.41 -19.60 0.80
N GLY A 213 -1.00 -20.80 0.86
CA GLY A 213 -1.53 -21.43 -0.35
C GLY A 213 -2.86 -20.72 -0.71
N THR A 214 -2.99 -20.27 -1.92
CA THR A 214 -4.10 -19.94 -2.82
C THR A 214 -5.55 -19.73 -2.32
N ASP A 215 -5.86 -19.78 -1.02
CA ASP A 215 -7.24 -19.81 -0.49
C ASP A 215 -7.58 -18.63 0.47
N SER A 216 -7.01 -17.44 0.30
CA SER A 216 -7.40 -16.31 1.14
C SER A 216 -8.62 -15.56 0.61
N LYS A 217 -9.64 -15.38 1.46
CA LYS A 217 -10.89 -14.64 1.20
C LYS A 217 -10.66 -13.16 0.84
N ALA A 218 -9.47 -12.60 1.08
CA ALA A 218 -9.19 -11.18 1.05
C ALA A 218 -9.28 -10.51 -0.33
N PHE A 219 -9.30 -11.27 -1.44
CA PHE A 219 -9.32 -10.68 -2.79
C PHE A 219 -10.35 -11.25 -3.75
N ARG A 220 -11.38 -11.91 -3.27
CA ARG A 220 -12.49 -12.28 -4.16
C ARG A 220 -13.37 -11.09 -4.53
N ASN A 221 -13.13 -9.90 -3.94
CA ASN A 221 -13.92 -8.68 -4.13
C ASN A 221 -13.07 -7.39 -4.28
N ILE A 222 -11.80 -7.46 -4.67
CA ILE A 222 -11.04 -6.27 -5.09
C ILE A 222 -11.05 -6.21 -6.59
#